data_7c61f7ddb3a425ea45f1a3df8cffe420
#
_entry.id   7c61f7ddb3a425ea45f1a3df8cffe420
#
_cell.length_a   1.000
_cell.length_b   1.000
_cell.length_c   1.000
_cell.angle_alpha   90.00
_cell.angle_beta   90.00
_cell.angle_gamma   90.00
#
_symmetry.space_group_name_H-M   'P 1'
#
loop_
_entity.id
_entity.type
_entity.pdbx_description
1 polymer ?
#
loop_
_entity_poly.entity_id
_entity_poly.type
_entity_poly.pdbx_seq_one_letter_code
_entity_poly.pdbx_strand_id
1 'polypeptide(L)'
;MLEFKFDTQLLIDGKNLDEDAINDYFTKNLKGDCLLAVGDEDLIKIHFHTNEPWEVLKYCASLGEIYDIVVENMERQEQGLKG
;
A
#
# COMPACT_ATOMS: atom_id res chain seq x y z
N MET A 1 11.75 12.10 13.36
CA MET A 1 12.07 11.23 12.20
C MET A 1 11.02 10.12 12.10
N LEU A 2 10.53 9.87 10.91
CA LEU A 2 9.53 8.85 10.67
C LEU A 2 10.20 7.47 10.59
N GLU A 3 9.58 6.48 11.19
CA GLU A 3 10.05 5.10 11.08
C GLU A 3 9.82 4.58 9.65
N PHE A 4 8.66 4.90 9.07
CA PHE A 4 8.32 4.53 7.69
C PHE A 4 7.94 5.79 6.94
N LYS A 5 8.66 6.10 5.87
CA LYS A 5 8.58 7.43 5.27
C LYS A 5 7.69 7.55 4.03
N PHE A 6 7.33 6.44 3.39
CA PHE A 6 6.51 6.51 2.18
C PHE A 6 5.06 6.16 2.48
N ASP A 7 4.17 7.10 2.17
CA ASP A 7 2.73 6.87 2.17
C ASP A 7 2.38 6.27 0.82
N THR A 8 1.95 5.01 0.83
CA THR A 8 1.66 4.24 -0.39
C THR A 8 0.17 3.94 -0.45
N GLN A 9 -0.49 4.37 -1.52
CA GLN A 9 -1.92 4.17 -1.70
C GLN A 9 -2.19 3.70 -3.12
N LEU A 10 -3.16 2.82 -3.26
CA LEU A 10 -3.61 2.35 -4.58
C LEU A 10 -4.95 1.63 -4.48
N LEU A 11 -5.51 1.36 -5.64
CA LEU A 11 -6.68 0.51 -5.79
C LEU A 11 -6.29 -0.71 -6.59
N ILE A 12 -6.87 -1.87 -6.24
CA ILE A 12 -6.68 -3.12 -6.97
C ILE A 12 -8.03 -3.51 -7.58
N ASP A 13 -8.09 -3.59 -8.89
CA ASP A 13 -9.27 -4.10 -9.61
C ASP A 13 -8.96 -5.55 -9.98
N GLY A 14 -9.76 -6.47 -9.52
CA GLY A 14 -9.49 -7.89 -9.75
C GLY A 14 -10.73 -8.75 -9.64
N LYS A 15 -10.48 -10.04 -9.45
CA LYS A 15 -11.55 -11.01 -9.26
C LYS A 15 -11.14 -11.96 -8.14
N ASN A 16 -12.09 -12.30 -7.31
CA ASN A 16 -11.86 -13.21 -6.18
C ASN A 16 -10.75 -12.70 -5.26
N LEU A 17 -10.65 -11.39 -5.10
CA LEU A 17 -9.73 -10.80 -4.14
C LEU A 17 -10.17 -11.19 -2.73
N ASP A 18 -9.20 -11.45 -1.86
CA ASP A 18 -9.46 -11.86 -0.49
C ASP A 18 -8.85 -10.85 0.47
N GLU A 19 -9.71 -10.04 1.06
CA GLU A 19 -9.30 -8.97 1.99
C GLU A 19 -8.46 -9.53 3.14
N ASP A 20 -8.89 -10.64 3.73
CA ASP A 20 -8.19 -11.23 4.87
C ASP A 20 -6.81 -11.76 4.48
N ALA A 21 -6.70 -12.39 3.32
CA ALA A 21 -5.43 -12.91 2.83
C ALA A 21 -4.46 -11.77 2.52
N ILE A 22 -4.96 -10.66 2.00
CA ILE A 22 -4.14 -9.48 1.70
C ILE A 22 -3.63 -8.86 2.99
N ASN A 23 -4.49 -8.69 3.98
CA ASN A 23 -4.08 -8.18 5.30
C ASN A 23 -3.02 -9.08 5.93
N ASP A 24 -3.18 -10.39 5.84
CA ASP A 24 -2.20 -11.35 6.36
C ASP A 24 -0.85 -11.22 5.65
N TYR A 25 -0.87 -11.07 4.33
CA TYR A 25 0.37 -10.94 3.57
C TYR A 25 1.15 -9.71 4.01
N PHE A 26 0.48 -8.56 4.11
CA PHE A 26 1.14 -7.32 4.53
C PHE A 26 1.73 -7.47 5.94
N THR A 27 0.96 -8.05 6.85
CA THR A 27 1.39 -8.19 8.24
C THR A 27 2.59 -9.12 8.38
N LYS A 28 2.63 -10.19 7.59
CA LYS A 28 3.67 -11.21 7.72
C LYS A 28 4.91 -10.96 6.87
N ASN A 29 4.76 -10.29 5.75
CA ASN A 29 5.84 -10.21 4.75
C ASN A 29 6.36 -8.81 4.47
N LEU A 30 5.62 -7.76 4.82
CA LEU A 30 6.03 -6.40 4.54
C LEU A 30 6.22 -5.63 5.85
N LYS A 31 7.22 -4.76 5.86
CA LYS A 31 7.49 -3.91 7.04
C LYS A 31 6.85 -2.55 6.83
N GLY A 32 6.00 -2.17 7.77
CA GLY A 32 5.34 -0.88 7.70
C GLY A 32 4.29 -0.74 8.78
N ASP A 33 3.57 0.36 8.74
CA ASP A 33 2.46 0.59 9.66
C ASP A 33 1.31 1.28 8.93
N CYS A 34 0.26 1.62 9.69
CA CYS A 34 -0.95 2.30 9.17
C CYS A 34 -1.58 1.52 8.01
N LEU A 35 -1.60 0.18 8.12
CA LEU A 35 -2.19 -0.66 7.08
C LEU A 35 -3.70 -0.49 7.02
N LEU A 36 -4.19 -0.25 5.81
CA LEU A 36 -5.60 -0.32 5.47
C LEU A 36 -5.71 -1.14 4.19
N ALA A 37 -6.39 -2.26 4.28
CA ALA A 37 -6.69 -3.09 3.12
C ALA A 37 -8.16 -3.48 3.22
N VAL A 38 -9.00 -2.77 2.50
CA VAL A 38 -10.46 -2.90 2.61
C VAL A 38 -11.11 -2.92 1.25
N GLY A 39 -12.21 -3.65 1.15
CA GLY A 39 -12.99 -3.72 -0.07
C GLY A 39 -13.71 -5.04 -0.19
N ASP A 40 -13.99 -5.44 -1.42
CA ASP A 40 -14.68 -6.69 -1.69
C ASP A 40 -13.85 -7.55 -2.67
N GLU A 41 -14.45 -8.57 -3.24
CA GLU A 41 -13.72 -9.49 -4.12
C GLU A 41 -13.36 -8.88 -5.48
N ASP A 42 -13.91 -7.73 -5.82
CA ASP A 42 -13.68 -7.08 -7.12
C ASP A 42 -12.80 -5.84 -7.00
N LEU A 43 -12.76 -5.21 -5.82
CA LEU A 43 -12.02 -3.96 -5.63
C LEU A 43 -11.52 -3.86 -4.19
N ILE A 44 -10.22 -3.66 -4.05
CA ILE A 44 -9.59 -3.47 -2.73
C ILE A 44 -8.82 -2.14 -2.75
N LYS A 45 -8.99 -1.35 -1.69
CA LYS A 45 -8.21 -0.14 -1.46
C LYS A 45 -7.08 -0.44 -0.48
N ILE A 46 -5.88 -0.02 -0.83
CA ILE A 46 -4.68 -0.21 -0.02
C ILE A 46 -4.13 1.14 0.43
N HIS A 47 -3.75 1.21 1.70
CA HIS A 47 -3.02 2.33 2.28
C HIS A 47 -1.99 1.71 3.23
N PHE A 48 -0.72 2.07 3.08
CA PHE A 48 0.35 1.48 3.88
C PHE A 48 1.55 2.43 3.93
N HIS A 49 2.12 2.61 5.12
CA HIS A 49 3.34 3.39 5.31
C HIS A 49 4.52 2.44 5.38
N THR A 50 5.49 2.60 4.51
CA THR A 50 6.62 1.67 4.38
C THR A 50 7.84 2.39 3.86
N ASN A 51 9.01 1.78 4.04
CA ASN A 51 10.25 2.26 3.42
C ASN A 51 10.51 1.58 2.07
N GLU A 52 9.70 0.59 1.71
CA GLU A 52 9.88 -0.17 0.47
C GLU A 52 8.57 -0.21 -0.33
N PRO A 53 8.10 0.95 -0.83
CA PRO A 53 6.82 0.99 -1.54
C PRO A 53 6.78 0.12 -2.79
N TRP A 54 7.94 -0.13 -3.41
CA TRP A 54 8.02 -1.02 -4.57
C TRP A 54 7.56 -2.45 -4.25
N GLU A 55 7.76 -2.91 -3.01
CA GLU A 55 7.30 -4.24 -2.60
C GLU A 55 5.78 -4.30 -2.50
N VAL A 56 5.15 -3.20 -2.06
CA VAL A 56 3.69 -3.08 -2.03
C VAL A 56 3.14 -3.15 -3.45
N LEU A 57 3.72 -2.36 -4.34
CA LEU A 57 3.25 -2.30 -5.74
C LEU A 57 3.41 -3.65 -6.42
N LYS A 58 4.54 -4.32 -6.21
CA LYS A 58 4.82 -5.62 -6.78
C LYS A 58 3.79 -6.66 -6.35
N TYR A 59 3.53 -6.73 -5.05
CA TYR A 59 2.55 -7.68 -4.52
C TYR A 59 1.16 -7.39 -5.06
N CYS A 60 0.72 -6.14 -4.97
CA CYS A 60 -0.62 -5.76 -5.39
C CYS A 60 -0.82 -5.98 -6.89
N ALA A 61 0.19 -5.69 -7.71
CA ALA A 61 0.13 -5.92 -9.15
C ALA A 61 -0.03 -7.41 -9.49
N SER A 62 0.42 -8.30 -8.61
CA SER A 62 0.26 -9.74 -8.81
C SER A 62 -1.18 -10.21 -8.59
N LEU A 63 -1.99 -9.40 -7.92
CA LEU A 63 -3.37 -9.73 -7.57
C LEU A 63 -4.38 -9.25 -8.61
N GLY A 64 -4.07 -8.19 -9.32
CA GLY A 64 -4.98 -7.61 -10.30
C GLY A 64 -4.42 -6.33 -10.90
N GLU A 65 -5.28 -5.54 -11.50
CA GLU A 65 -4.90 -4.26 -12.11
C GLU A 65 -4.80 -3.21 -11.01
N ILE A 66 -3.65 -2.58 -10.87
CA ILE A 66 -3.49 -1.50 -9.88
C ILE A 66 -3.60 -0.16 -10.57
N TYR A 67 -4.24 0.80 -9.88
CA TYR A 67 -4.45 2.16 -10.41
C TYR A 67 -4.64 3.14 -9.26
N ASP A 68 -4.75 4.43 -9.59
CA ASP A 68 -4.80 5.51 -8.59
C ASP A 68 -3.63 5.38 -7.61
N ILE A 69 -2.46 5.14 -8.17
CA ILE A 69 -1.26 4.84 -7.39
C ILE A 69 -0.63 6.15 -6.91
N VAL A 70 -0.47 6.27 -5.60
CA VAL A 70 0.16 7.42 -4.97
C VAL A 70 1.27 6.91 -4.06
N VAL A 71 2.47 7.43 -4.25
CA VAL A 71 3.59 7.17 -3.34
C VAL A 71 4.19 8.53 -3.00
N GLU A 72 4.09 8.93 -1.74
CA GLU A 72 4.57 10.22 -1.28
C GLU A 72 5.61 10.05 -0.18
N ASN A 73 6.64 10.86 -0.24
CA ASN A 73 7.69 10.86 0.78
C ASN A 73 7.30 11.83 1.90
N MET A 74 6.77 11.28 2.98
CA MET A 74 6.28 12.08 4.11
C MET A 74 7.41 12.80 4.85
N GLU A 75 8.61 12.26 4.83
CA GLU A 75 9.76 12.90 5.47
C GLU A 75 10.12 14.21 4.78
N ARG A 76 10.10 14.22 3.45
CA ARG A 76 10.28 15.45 2.69
C ARG A 76 9.16 16.44 2.95
N GLN A 77 7.94 15.95 3.04
CA GLN A 77 6.77 16.80 3.32
C GLN A 77 6.88 17.46 4.68
N GLU A 78 7.38 16.75 5.69
CA GLU A 78 7.63 17.33 7.01
C GLU A 78 8.61 18.49 6.97
N GLN A 79 9.53 18.47 6.02
CA GLN A 79 10.54 19.52 5.83
C GLN A 79 10.03 20.65 4.95
N GLY A 80 8.76 20.62 4.56
CA GLY A 80 8.19 21.63 3.68
C GLY A 80 8.58 21.45 2.21
N LEU A 81 9.14 20.27 1.86
CA LEU A 81 9.54 19.95 0.50
C LEU A 81 8.47 19.13 -0.20
N LYS A 82 8.57 19.07 -1.51
CA LYS A 82 7.63 18.29 -2.31
C LYS A 82 7.89 16.80 -2.08
N GLY A 83 6.81 16.07 -1.79
CA GLY A 83 6.86 14.62 -1.63
C GLY A 83 6.80 13.89 -2.94
#